data_043553d2112cbbb56b1a2e49bff6644c
#
_entry.id   043553d2112cbbb56b1a2e49bff6644c
#
_cell.length_a   1.000
_cell.length_b   1.000
_cell.length_c   1.000
_cell.angle_alpha   90.00
_cell.angle_beta   90.00
_cell.angle_gamma   90.00
#
_symmetry.space_group_name_H-M   'P 1'
#
loop_
_entity.id
_entity.type
_entity.pdbx_description
1 polymer ?
#
loop_
_entity_poly.entity_id
_entity_poly.type
_entity_poly.pdbx_seq_one_letter_code
_entity_poly.pdbx_strand_id
1 'polypeptide(L)'
;KWNVAAKNGSIAGFNKESGEFLYDDEQNGLKIDETKLTQDIKSALESKNFNTVITANSEVITPEITKEQAKAMYKVIGTFTTNTTQNKDRNTNISLAAQAIDGVIIPPGEEFSFNNATGNRTLERGYKPAGAYLDGVLIEEPGGGVCQVSSTLYNAVVFSGLETTERHAHT
;
A
#
# COMPACT_ATOMS: atom_id res chain seq x y z
N LYS A 1 -4.56 28.15 10.86
CA LYS A 1 -3.28 28.19 10.08
C LYS A 1 -3.64 28.58 8.66
N TRP A 2 -2.96 29.58 8.12
CA TRP A 2 -3.23 30.10 6.78
C TRP A 2 -2.34 29.43 5.72
N ASN A 3 -1.19 28.90 6.14
CA ASN A 3 -0.31 28.14 5.25
C ASN A 3 -0.83 26.69 5.13
N VAL A 4 -0.95 26.21 3.91
CA VAL A 4 -1.36 24.85 3.55
C VAL A 4 -0.21 24.23 2.76
N ALA A 5 0.27 23.07 3.19
CA ALA A 5 1.29 22.33 2.46
C ALA A 5 0.69 21.74 1.17
N ALA A 6 1.48 21.71 0.10
CA ALA A 6 1.11 20.94 -1.08
C ALA A 6 1.03 19.45 -0.75
N LYS A 7 0.13 18.72 -1.41
CA LYS A 7 -0.03 17.27 -1.28
C LYS A 7 0.25 16.61 -2.63
N ASN A 8 1.16 15.66 -2.65
CA ASN A 8 1.47 14.87 -3.84
C ASN A 8 0.35 13.89 -4.18
N GLY A 9 0.19 13.61 -5.46
CA GLY A 9 -0.57 12.46 -5.91
C GLY A 9 0.08 11.17 -5.42
N SER A 10 -0.72 10.19 -5.00
CA SER A 10 -0.24 8.93 -4.42
C SER A 10 -1.23 7.79 -4.63
N ILE A 11 -0.79 6.54 -4.39
CA ILE A 11 -1.73 5.42 -4.30
C ILE A 11 -2.63 5.60 -3.08
N ALA A 12 -3.94 5.50 -3.31
CA ALA A 12 -4.97 5.53 -2.28
C ALA A 12 -5.45 4.12 -1.89
N GLY A 13 -5.35 3.14 -2.81
CA GLY A 13 -5.82 1.80 -2.57
C GLY A 13 -5.73 0.90 -3.81
N PHE A 14 -6.31 -0.29 -3.69
CA PHE A 14 -6.45 -1.24 -4.77
C PHE A 14 -7.89 -1.75 -4.84
N ASN A 15 -8.49 -1.68 -6.01
CA ASN A 15 -9.81 -2.24 -6.26
C ASN A 15 -9.68 -3.69 -6.71
N LYS A 16 -10.04 -4.63 -5.84
CA LYS A 16 -9.93 -6.08 -6.12
C LYS A 16 -10.88 -6.56 -7.21
N GLU A 17 -12.00 -5.88 -7.45
CA GLU A 17 -12.98 -6.26 -8.46
C GLU A 17 -12.51 -5.87 -9.87
N SER A 18 -11.96 -4.66 -10.04
CA SER A 18 -11.43 -4.19 -11.32
C SER A 18 -9.97 -4.55 -11.55
N GLY A 19 -9.21 -4.92 -10.50
CA GLY A 19 -7.78 -5.16 -10.57
C GLY A 19 -6.96 -3.87 -10.75
N GLU A 20 -7.52 -2.71 -10.40
CA GLU A 20 -6.89 -1.42 -10.63
C GLU A 20 -6.48 -0.74 -9.33
N PHE A 21 -5.35 -0.02 -9.37
CA PHE A 21 -4.96 0.87 -8.29
C PHE A 21 -5.81 2.14 -8.30
N LEU A 22 -6.21 2.56 -7.10
CA LEU A 22 -6.85 3.85 -6.84
C LEU A 22 -5.78 4.86 -6.49
N TYR A 23 -5.97 6.11 -6.93
CA TYR A 23 -5.01 7.18 -6.71
C TYR A 23 -5.70 8.41 -6.13
N ASP A 24 -5.04 9.05 -5.16
CA ASP A 24 -5.39 10.37 -4.69
C ASP A 24 -4.91 11.44 -5.68
N ASP A 25 -5.73 12.48 -5.86
CA ASP A 25 -5.35 13.66 -6.61
C ASP A 25 -4.34 14.50 -5.81
N GLU A 26 -3.41 15.13 -6.53
CA GLU A 26 -2.55 16.14 -5.96
C GLU A 26 -3.34 17.39 -5.54
N GLN A 27 -2.82 18.11 -4.58
CA GLN A 27 -3.41 19.36 -4.11
C GLN A 27 -2.34 20.44 -3.98
N ASN A 28 -2.61 21.60 -4.55
CA ASN A 28 -1.76 22.77 -4.36
C ASN A 28 -1.76 23.22 -2.90
N GLY A 29 -0.60 23.59 -2.43
CA GLY A 29 -0.42 24.27 -1.17
C GLY A 29 -0.56 25.79 -1.34
N LEU A 30 -0.59 26.49 -0.22
CA LEU A 30 -0.62 27.93 -0.14
C LEU A 30 0.36 28.41 0.94
N LYS A 31 1.21 29.35 0.61
CA LYS A 31 2.10 30.02 1.54
C LYS A 31 1.87 31.50 1.54
N ILE A 32 1.62 32.09 2.69
CA ILE A 32 1.42 33.52 2.82
C ILE A 32 2.76 34.21 3.00
N ASP A 33 2.91 35.38 2.35
CA ASP A 33 4.03 36.27 2.58
C ASP A 33 3.81 36.99 3.93
N GLU A 34 4.27 36.34 4.99
CA GLU A 34 4.15 36.85 6.38
C GLU A 34 4.96 38.14 6.56
N THR A 35 6.06 38.31 5.84
CA THR A 35 6.91 39.51 5.93
C THR A 35 6.14 40.71 5.39
N LYS A 36 5.60 40.59 4.18
CA LYS A 36 4.83 41.67 3.57
C LYS A 36 3.54 41.94 4.36
N LEU A 37 2.83 40.93 4.78
CA LEU A 37 1.60 41.09 5.60
C LEU A 37 1.90 41.84 6.90
N THR A 38 2.99 41.49 7.58
CA THR A 38 3.43 42.16 8.82
C THR A 38 3.77 43.63 8.55
N GLN A 39 4.43 43.93 7.43
CA GLN A 39 4.78 45.29 7.06
C GLN A 39 3.55 46.13 6.73
N ASP A 40 2.58 45.57 5.99
CA ASP A 40 1.35 46.24 5.63
C ASP A 40 0.48 46.54 6.89
N ILE A 41 0.44 45.61 7.86
CA ILE A 41 -0.23 45.80 9.15
C ILE A 41 0.45 46.92 9.93
N LYS A 42 1.76 46.92 10.04
CA LYS A 42 2.50 47.99 10.75
C LYS A 42 2.24 49.37 10.12
N SER A 43 2.31 49.47 8.80
CA SER A 43 2.02 50.72 8.08
C SER A 43 0.61 51.23 8.31
N ALA A 44 -0.39 50.35 8.34
CA ALA A 44 -1.77 50.72 8.66
C ALA A 44 -1.94 51.24 10.08
N LEU A 45 -1.26 50.62 11.06
CA LEU A 45 -1.26 51.04 12.47
C LEU A 45 -0.58 52.40 12.65
N GLU A 46 0.59 52.61 12.05
CA GLU A 46 1.36 53.85 12.11
C GLU A 46 0.59 55.04 11.51
N SER A 47 -0.12 54.80 10.39
CA SER A 47 -0.99 55.79 9.75
C SER A 47 -2.35 55.98 10.44
N LYS A 48 -2.61 55.26 11.53
CA LYS A 48 -3.91 55.24 12.26
C LYS A 48 -5.11 54.88 11.37
N ASN A 49 -4.86 54.12 10.29
CA ASN A 49 -5.93 53.66 9.39
C ASN A 49 -6.46 52.30 9.82
N PHE A 50 -7.26 52.27 10.88
CA PHE A 50 -7.74 51.04 11.53
C PHE A 50 -8.86 50.32 10.77
N ASN A 51 -9.44 50.99 9.75
CA ASN A 51 -10.55 50.41 8.97
C ASN A 51 -10.10 49.92 7.59
N THR A 52 -8.80 49.92 7.31
CA THR A 52 -8.30 49.41 6.02
C THR A 52 -8.37 47.89 5.95
N VAL A 53 -8.75 47.39 4.78
CA VAL A 53 -8.68 45.95 4.47
C VAL A 53 -7.27 45.63 3.95
N ILE A 54 -6.55 44.78 4.65
CA ILE A 54 -5.23 44.31 4.23
C ILE A 54 -5.41 42.95 3.58
N THR A 55 -5.07 42.85 2.30
CA THR A 55 -5.09 41.59 1.57
C THR A 55 -3.72 40.91 1.70
N ALA A 56 -3.71 39.71 2.27
CA ALA A 56 -2.48 38.92 2.35
C ALA A 56 -2.08 38.39 0.96
N ASN A 57 -0.85 38.67 0.55
CA ASN A 57 -0.26 38.05 -0.64
C ASN A 57 0.05 36.58 -0.31
N SER A 58 -0.20 35.71 -1.27
CA SER A 58 0.08 34.29 -1.13
C SER A 58 0.72 33.73 -2.39
N GLU A 59 1.58 32.76 -2.19
CA GLU A 59 2.21 31.95 -3.22
C GLU A 59 1.57 30.56 -3.26
N VAL A 60 1.25 30.07 -4.45
CA VAL A 60 0.80 28.70 -4.64
C VAL A 60 2.02 27.78 -4.66
N ILE A 61 2.03 26.79 -3.77
CA ILE A 61 3.04 25.72 -3.76
C ILE A 61 2.49 24.56 -4.58
N THR A 62 3.12 24.28 -5.70
CA THR A 62 2.76 23.14 -6.54
C THR A 62 3.29 21.84 -5.94
N PRO A 63 2.53 20.73 -6.02
CA PRO A 63 3.02 19.39 -5.67
C PRO A 63 4.22 19.00 -6.53
N GLU A 64 5.11 18.20 -5.96
CA GLU A 64 6.25 17.63 -6.69
C GLU A 64 5.84 16.50 -7.61
N ILE A 65 4.79 15.77 -7.25
CA ILE A 65 4.29 14.60 -7.98
C ILE A 65 2.80 14.77 -8.23
N THR A 66 2.42 14.79 -9.50
CA THR A 66 1.01 14.75 -9.90
C THR A 66 0.47 13.33 -9.86
N LYS A 67 -0.84 13.16 -9.86
CA LYS A 67 -1.51 11.84 -9.97
C LYS A 67 -1.03 11.05 -11.19
N GLU A 68 -0.88 11.73 -12.33
CA GLU A 68 -0.42 11.07 -13.56
C GLU A 68 1.05 10.64 -13.47
N GLN A 69 1.88 11.42 -12.82
CA GLN A 69 3.26 11.03 -12.53
C GLN A 69 3.29 9.85 -11.54
N ALA A 70 2.47 9.89 -10.48
CA ALA A 70 2.34 8.78 -9.55
C ALA A 70 1.96 7.49 -10.29
N LYS A 71 0.95 7.51 -11.17
CA LYS A 71 0.57 6.34 -11.99
C LYS A 71 1.74 5.81 -12.83
N ALA A 72 2.52 6.70 -13.44
CA ALA A 72 3.66 6.31 -14.27
C ALA A 72 4.83 5.71 -13.49
N MET A 73 4.93 5.98 -12.19
CA MET A 73 6.00 5.46 -11.32
C MET A 73 5.76 4.00 -10.90
N TYR A 74 4.51 3.52 -10.91
CA TYR A 74 4.17 2.16 -10.50
C TYR A 74 4.28 1.18 -11.66
N LYS A 75 5.04 0.11 -11.43
CA LYS A 75 5.26 -0.96 -12.40
C LYS A 75 5.42 -2.30 -11.70
N VAL A 76 5.20 -3.37 -12.42
CA VAL A 76 5.54 -4.73 -11.97
C VAL A 76 7.05 -4.83 -11.83
N ILE A 77 7.53 -5.16 -10.62
CA ILE A 77 8.96 -5.30 -10.30
C ILE A 77 9.41 -6.75 -10.12
N GLY A 78 8.46 -7.68 -9.95
CA GLY A 78 8.74 -9.11 -9.90
C GLY A 78 7.49 -9.93 -10.14
N THR A 79 7.69 -11.08 -10.80
CA THR A 79 6.63 -12.06 -11.04
C THR A 79 7.19 -13.46 -10.84
N PHE A 80 6.34 -14.36 -10.36
CA PHE A 80 6.66 -15.79 -10.32
C PHE A 80 5.37 -16.59 -10.42
N THR A 81 5.42 -17.73 -11.09
CA THR A 81 4.25 -18.57 -11.35
C THR A 81 4.57 -20.03 -11.06
N THR A 82 3.64 -20.72 -10.44
CA THR A 82 3.69 -22.16 -10.23
C THR A 82 2.38 -22.81 -10.66
N ASN A 83 2.46 -24.06 -11.13
CA ASN A 83 1.27 -24.82 -11.52
C ASN A 83 0.67 -25.52 -10.31
N THR A 84 -0.65 -25.53 -10.23
CA THR A 84 -1.40 -26.28 -9.20
C THR A 84 -1.70 -27.71 -9.69
N THR A 85 -2.12 -28.57 -8.78
CA THR A 85 -2.55 -29.95 -9.08
C THR A 85 -4.05 -29.99 -9.43
N GLN A 86 -4.56 -31.17 -9.80
CA GLN A 86 -5.98 -31.41 -10.06
C GLN A 86 -6.85 -31.53 -8.78
N ASN A 87 -6.25 -31.51 -7.59
CA ASN A 87 -6.97 -31.67 -6.32
C ASN A 87 -7.77 -30.40 -5.99
N LYS A 88 -9.12 -30.52 -5.97
CA LYS A 88 -10.05 -29.40 -5.77
C LYS A 88 -9.91 -28.75 -4.39
N ASP A 89 -9.80 -29.57 -3.34
CA ASP A 89 -9.73 -29.05 -1.96
C ASP A 89 -8.42 -28.30 -1.72
N ARG A 90 -7.32 -28.84 -2.23
CA ARG A 90 -6.03 -28.16 -2.24
C ARG A 90 -6.10 -26.84 -3.02
N ASN A 91 -6.73 -26.82 -4.18
CA ASN A 91 -6.85 -25.61 -4.99
C ASN A 91 -7.77 -24.57 -4.34
N THR A 92 -8.80 -25.00 -3.59
CA THR A 92 -9.60 -24.10 -2.74
C THR A 92 -8.72 -23.40 -1.71
N ASN A 93 -7.86 -24.14 -1.01
CA ASN A 93 -6.93 -23.58 -0.02
C ASN A 93 -5.94 -22.58 -0.64
N ILE A 94 -5.39 -22.92 -1.80
CA ILE A 94 -4.50 -22.03 -2.56
C ILE A 94 -5.22 -20.74 -2.95
N SER A 95 -6.45 -20.84 -3.45
CA SER A 95 -7.26 -19.69 -3.82
C SER A 95 -7.57 -18.78 -2.63
N LEU A 96 -7.98 -19.35 -1.49
CA LEU A 96 -8.25 -18.59 -0.27
C LEU A 96 -7.00 -17.84 0.22
N ALA A 97 -5.85 -18.49 0.23
CA ALA A 97 -4.60 -17.86 0.65
C ALA A 97 -4.15 -16.77 -0.34
N ALA A 98 -4.30 -17.01 -1.65
CA ALA A 98 -3.99 -16.01 -2.67
C ALA A 98 -4.89 -14.78 -2.55
N GLN A 99 -6.21 -14.97 -2.35
CA GLN A 99 -7.17 -13.88 -2.15
C GLN A 99 -6.89 -13.07 -0.88
N ALA A 100 -6.35 -13.71 0.17
CA ALA A 100 -6.02 -13.03 1.42
C ALA A 100 -4.86 -12.04 1.26
N ILE A 101 -3.93 -12.30 0.34
CA ILE A 101 -2.76 -11.44 0.09
C ILE A 101 -2.95 -10.50 -1.11
N ASP A 102 -3.98 -10.74 -1.91
CA ASP A 102 -4.26 -9.94 -3.10
C ASP A 102 -4.62 -8.50 -2.74
N GLY A 103 -4.02 -7.54 -3.44
CA GLY A 103 -4.24 -6.11 -3.26
C GLY A 103 -3.69 -5.52 -1.95
N VAL A 104 -2.83 -6.23 -1.23
CA VAL A 104 -2.15 -5.67 -0.06
C VAL A 104 -1.15 -4.61 -0.52
N ILE A 105 -1.24 -3.42 0.08
CA ILE A 105 -0.29 -2.31 -0.14
C ILE A 105 0.62 -2.23 1.07
N ILE A 106 1.92 -2.26 0.82
CA ILE A 106 2.97 -2.14 1.84
C ILE A 106 3.62 -0.77 1.69
N PRO A 107 3.40 0.16 2.64
CA PRO A 107 4.09 1.45 2.63
C PRO A 107 5.62 1.29 2.76
N PRO A 108 6.40 2.30 2.32
CA PRO A 108 7.85 2.28 2.50
C PRO A 108 8.25 2.11 3.97
N GLY A 109 9.14 1.15 4.24
CA GLY A 109 9.62 0.84 5.59
C GLY A 109 8.71 -0.09 6.42
N GLU A 110 7.57 -0.50 5.88
CA GLU A 110 6.66 -1.42 6.54
C GLU A 110 6.92 -2.88 6.13
N GLU A 111 6.51 -3.79 7.00
CA GLU A 111 6.61 -5.23 6.78
C GLU A 111 5.27 -5.86 6.40
N PHE A 112 5.34 -6.85 5.51
CA PHE A 112 4.22 -7.73 5.19
C PHE A 112 4.43 -9.11 5.80
N SER A 113 3.47 -9.60 6.57
CA SER A 113 3.45 -10.96 7.08
C SER A 113 2.42 -11.82 6.35
N PHE A 114 2.87 -12.83 5.62
CA PHE A 114 2.02 -13.81 4.96
C PHE A 114 1.08 -14.51 5.95
N ASN A 115 1.60 -14.93 7.11
CA ASN A 115 0.81 -15.62 8.13
C ASN A 115 -0.25 -14.73 8.75
N ASN A 116 0.05 -13.45 9.00
CA ASN A 116 -0.94 -12.50 9.51
C ASN A 116 -2.04 -12.22 8.47
N ALA A 117 -1.68 -12.08 7.19
CA ALA A 117 -2.64 -11.84 6.12
C ALA A 117 -3.57 -13.04 5.88
N THR A 118 -3.03 -14.26 5.84
CA THR A 118 -3.84 -15.48 5.66
C THR A 118 -4.57 -15.91 6.93
N GLY A 119 -3.99 -15.64 8.11
CA GLY A 119 -4.51 -16.06 9.42
C GLY A 119 -4.57 -17.57 9.60
N ASN A 120 -5.31 -18.04 10.60
CA ASN A 120 -5.48 -19.47 10.88
C ASN A 120 -6.24 -20.17 9.74
N ARG A 121 -5.74 -21.34 9.33
CA ARG A 121 -6.33 -22.15 8.25
C ARG A 121 -7.29 -23.15 8.86
N THR A 122 -8.52 -22.72 9.13
CA THR A 122 -9.55 -23.55 9.77
C THR A 122 -10.71 -23.89 8.82
N LEU A 123 -11.47 -24.92 9.13
CA LEU A 123 -12.65 -25.32 8.35
C LEU A 123 -13.70 -24.21 8.33
N GLU A 124 -13.88 -23.48 9.44
CA GLU A 124 -14.82 -22.37 9.55
C GLU A 124 -14.50 -21.22 8.60
N ARG A 125 -13.23 -21.05 8.26
CA ARG A 125 -12.76 -20.07 7.28
C ARG A 125 -12.78 -20.58 5.83
N GLY A 126 -13.35 -21.78 5.63
CA GLY A 126 -13.52 -22.38 4.30
C GLY A 126 -12.34 -23.23 3.82
N TYR A 127 -11.25 -23.33 4.59
CA TYR A 127 -10.16 -24.22 4.24
C TYR A 127 -10.59 -25.68 4.29
N LYS A 128 -10.04 -26.50 3.41
CA LYS A 128 -10.37 -27.91 3.24
C LYS A 128 -9.20 -28.79 3.68
N PRO A 129 -9.48 -30.01 4.17
CA PRO A 129 -8.41 -31.00 4.36
C PRO A 129 -7.74 -31.31 3.04
N ALA A 130 -6.41 -31.25 3.02
CA ALA A 130 -5.60 -31.64 1.88
C ALA A 130 -4.18 -31.93 2.36
N GLY A 131 -3.39 -32.61 1.51
CA GLY A 131 -2.03 -33.03 1.85
C GLY A 131 -1.14 -31.85 2.26
N ALA A 132 -0.54 -31.99 3.42
CA ALA A 132 0.46 -31.12 4.02
C ALA A 132 1.60 -31.95 4.59
N TYR A 133 2.79 -31.38 4.75
CA TYR A 133 3.90 -32.02 5.41
C TYR A 133 4.05 -31.51 6.85
N LEU A 134 4.11 -32.43 7.80
CA LEU A 134 4.42 -32.16 9.20
C LEU A 134 5.57 -33.09 9.61
N ASP A 135 6.71 -32.55 10.00
CA ASP A 135 7.91 -33.28 10.37
C ASP A 135 8.34 -34.36 9.33
N GLY A 136 8.23 -34.02 8.05
CA GLY A 136 8.56 -34.89 6.94
C GLY A 136 7.51 -35.96 6.60
N VAL A 137 6.39 -36.00 7.33
CA VAL A 137 5.29 -36.95 7.09
C VAL A 137 4.14 -36.25 6.35
N LEU A 138 3.63 -36.90 5.32
CA LEU A 138 2.43 -36.40 4.61
C LEU A 138 1.18 -36.68 5.46
N ILE A 139 0.48 -35.62 5.83
CA ILE A 139 -0.78 -35.67 6.57
C ILE A 139 -1.88 -34.93 5.79
N GLU A 140 -3.13 -35.16 6.18
CA GLU A 140 -4.25 -34.35 5.69
C GLU A 140 -4.69 -33.36 6.79
N GLU A 141 -4.60 -32.08 6.49
CA GLU A 141 -5.06 -31.02 7.41
C GLU A 141 -5.68 -29.84 6.66
N PRO A 142 -6.55 -29.02 7.33
CA PRO A 142 -7.06 -27.81 6.73
C PRO A 142 -5.94 -26.86 6.31
N GLY A 143 -5.98 -26.40 5.06
CA GLY A 143 -4.95 -25.52 4.52
C GLY A 143 -3.82 -26.22 3.80
N GLY A 144 -3.87 -27.53 3.61
CA GLY A 144 -2.91 -28.24 2.77
C GLY A 144 -2.79 -27.61 1.38
N GLY A 145 -1.55 -27.31 0.95
CA GLY A 145 -1.26 -26.59 -0.28
C GLY A 145 -0.94 -25.10 -0.14
N VAL A 146 -1.25 -24.46 0.98
CA VAL A 146 -0.98 -23.02 1.21
C VAL A 146 0.51 -22.69 1.15
N CYS A 147 1.40 -23.62 1.52
CA CYS A 147 2.86 -23.45 1.36
C CYS A 147 3.28 -23.16 -0.09
N GLN A 148 2.51 -23.62 -1.09
CA GLN A 148 2.78 -23.25 -2.48
C GLN A 148 2.57 -21.77 -2.73
N VAL A 149 1.56 -21.16 -2.13
CA VAL A 149 1.29 -19.71 -2.27
C VAL A 149 2.43 -18.90 -1.64
N SER A 150 2.84 -19.23 -0.41
CA SER A 150 3.95 -18.53 0.26
C SER A 150 5.28 -18.71 -0.49
N SER A 151 5.55 -19.89 -1.03
CA SER A 151 6.76 -20.14 -1.83
C SER A 151 6.75 -19.40 -3.17
N THR A 152 5.58 -19.31 -3.82
CA THR A 152 5.42 -18.55 -5.06
C THR A 152 5.63 -17.07 -4.81
N LEU A 153 5.00 -16.53 -3.76
CA LEU A 153 5.20 -15.14 -3.33
C LEU A 153 6.66 -14.85 -2.98
N TYR A 154 7.29 -15.72 -2.20
CA TYR A 154 8.70 -15.58 -1.82
C TYR A 154 9.61 -15.43 -3.05
N ASN A 155 9.44 -16.27 -4.05
CA ASN A 155 10.22 -16.16 -5.28
C ASN A 155 9.98 -14.83 -6.01
N ALA A 156 8.74 -14.35 -6.10
CA ALA A 156 8.46 -13.05 -6.69
C ALA A 156 9.12 -11.91 -5.90
N VAL A 157 9.12 -11.98 -4.56
CA VAL A 157 9.79 -11.03 -3.66
C VAL A 157 11.30 -11.02 -3.89
N VAL A 158 11.94 -12.19 -3.94
CA VAL A 158 13.39 -12.31 -4.22
C VAL A 158 13.76 -11.72 -5.58
N PHE A 159 12.99 -12.03 -6.62
CA PHE A 159 13.23 -11.45 -7.96
C PHE A 159 12.96 -9.93 -8.02
N SER A 160 12.19 -9.40 -7.10
CA SER A 160 11.97 -7.95 -6.96
C SER A 160 13.11 -7.23 -6.24
N GLY A 161 14.06 -7.95 -5.65
CA GLY A 161 15.14 -7.36 -4.83
C GLY A 161 14.66 -6.82 -3.48
N LEU A 162 13.47 -7.21 -3.02
CA LEU A 162 12.95 -6.85 -1.71
C LEU A 162 13.59 -7.73 -0.63
N GLU A 163 13.78 -7.16 0.55
CA GLU A 163 14.33 -7.86 1.71
C GLU A 163 13.32 -8.85 2.29
N THR A 164 13.80 -10.01 2.72
CA THR A 164 13.02 -10.99 3.48
C THR A 164 13.54 -10.99 4.91
N THR A 165 12.71 -10.52 5.84
CA THR A 165 13.07 -10.35 7.25
C THR A 165 12.96 -11.65 8.04
N GLU A 166 11.99 -12.50 7.71
CA GLU A 166 11.79 -13.78 8.36
C GLU A 166 11.40 -14.87 7.35
N ARG A 167 12.03 -16.04 7.46
CA ARG A 167 11.74 -17.20 6.62
C ARG A 167 11.98 -18.49 7.37
N HIS A 168 11.00 -19.40 7.30
CA HIS A 168 11.13 -20.79 7.80
C HIS A 168 11.26 -21.75 6.62
N ALA A 169 12.20 -22.68 6.75
CA ALA A 169 12.34 -23.75 5.75
C ALA A 169 11.16 -24.70 5.84
N HIS A 170 10.79 -25.30 4.72
CA HIS A 170 9.86 -26.42 4.69
C HIS A 170 10.57 -27.66 5.23
N THR A 171 9.93 -28.39 6.13
CA THR A 171 10.44 -29.66 6.69
C THR A 171 10.16 -30.81 5.75
#